data_3bafd2414210cc2877b7eba9d1237f99
#
_entry.id   3bafd2414210cc2877b7eba9d1237f99
#
_cell.length_a   1.000
_cell.length_b   1.000
_cell.length_c   1.000
_cell.angle_alpha   90.00
_cell.angle_beta   90.00
_cell.angle_gamma   90.00
#
_symmetry.space_group_name_H-M   'P 1'
#
loop_
_entity.id
_entity.type
_entity.pdbx_description
1 polymer ?
#
loop_
_entity_poly.entity_id
_entity_poly.type
_entity_poly.pdbx_seq_one_letter_code
_entity_poly.pdbx_strand_id
1 'polypeptide(L)'
;MAGKTFEVAVVGRGMMGSACAWFLAEAGVNVLLVGQSEPADRKKHDGVFASHHDDTRIARIVDPNRVKAWLSHRALPQIRHLENLTGEKILHDVGHLWLGPAEEVAVMAASDQNLNLGCQQFSPEEVGQEFTALSPPADLPGIFQATGAGHIDPRAYVRAEGAAAEQAGTSVVDALVGAVKEQNGNVTLETSAGEFAAQRVVLATGPFFAYGDTPANQLDLTVGTRTIIHFELPAEEAQRLAGLPSIIVKTEDKDRSFYVL
;
A
#
# COMPACT_ATOMS: atom_id res chain seq x y z
N MET A 1 31.34 2.28 -1.36
CA MET A 1 30.60 1.79 -2.56
C MET A 1 30.88 2.62 -3.83
N ALA A 2 31.74 3.60 -3.77
CA ALA A 2 32.14 4.38 -4.95
C ALA A 2 32.81 3.47 -6.00
N GLY A 3 32.34 3.53 -7.24
CA GLY A 3 32.89 2.77 -8.37
C GLY A 3 32.12 1.49 -8.75
N LYS A 4 31.09 1.08 -8.01
CA LYS A 4 30.22 -0.04 -8.38
C LYS A 4 29.05 0.46 -9.24
N THR A 5 28.90 -0.07 -10.46
CA THR A 5 27.74 0.22 -11.32
C THR A 5 26.67 -0.83 -11.04
N PHE A 6 25.44 -0.37 -10.78
CA PHE A 6 24.28 -1.23 -10.61
C PHE A 6 23.58 -1.45 -11.96
N GLU A 7 22.86 -2.56 -12.10
CA GLU A 7 22.01 -2.77 -13.27
C GLU A 7 20.76 -1.91 -13.19
N VAL A 8 20.16 -1.83 -11.99
CA VAL A 8 18.99 -1.00 -11.73
C VAL A 8 19.17 -0.24 -10.42
N ALA A 9 18.89 1.06 -10.44
CA ALA A 9 18.68 1.85 -9.25
C ALA A 9 17.18 2.13 -9.07
N VAL A 10 16.65 1.88 -7.88
CA VAL A 10 15.28 2.23 -7.49
C VAL A 10 15.33 3.42 -6.54
N VAL A 11 14.72 4.53 -6.93
CA VAL A 11 14.65 5.77 -6.16
C VAL A 11 13.32 5.85 -5.43
N GLY A 12 13.36 5.82 -4.11
CA GLY A 12 12.20 5.84 -3.21
C GLY A 12 12.00 4.51 -2.47
N ARG A 13 12.06 4.56 -1.14
CA ARG A 13 11.94 3.40 -0.23
C ARG A 13 10.54 3.25 0.36
N GLY A 14 9.51 3.66 -0.41
CA GLY A 14 8.11 3.40 -0.06
C GLY A 14 7.64 2.02 -0.55
N MET A 15 6.34 1.71 -0.41
CA MET A 15 5.75 0.42 -0.77
C MET A 15 6.10 -0.03 -2.20
N MET A 16 6.01 0.87 -3.19
CA MET A 16 6.28 0.51 -4.58
C MET A 16 7.78 0.30 -4.85
N GLY A 17 8.64 1.13 -4.27
CA GLY A 17 10.07 1.04 -4.50
C GLY A 17 10.71 -0.14 -3.78
N SER A 18 10.33 -0.42 -2.54
CA SER A 18 10.82 -1.57 -1.79
C SER A 18 10.40 -2.88 -2.43
N ALA A 19 9.13 -3.02 -2.84
CA ALA A 19 8.65 -4.18 -3.59
C ALA A 19 9.40 -4.35 -4.92
N CYS A 20 9.58 -3.27 -5.69
CA CYS A 20 10.31 -3.31 -6.96
C CYS A 20 11.75 -3.80 -6.76
N ALA A 21 12.45 -3.30 -5.76
CA ALA A 21 13.81 -3.70 -5.46
C ALA A 21 13.90 -5.17 -5.04
N TRP A 22 12.96 -5.64 -4.20
CA TRP A 22 12.89 -7.03 -3.78
C TRP A 22 12.71 -7.98 -4.97
N PHE A 23 11.67 -7.78 -5.79
CA PHE A 23 11.40 -8.67 -6.93
C PHE A 23 12.51 -8.64 -8.00
N LEU A 24 13.15 -7.49 -8.22
CA LEU A 24 14.31 -7.40 -9.11
C LEU A 24 15.50 -8.19 -8.57
N ALA A 25 15.79 -8.09 -7.26
CA ALA A 25 16.87 -8.82 -6.63
C ALA A 25 16.61 -10.33 -6.63
N GLU A 26 15.38 -10.79 -6.36
CA GLU A 26 14.99 -12.20 -6.49
C GLU A 26 15.18 -12.72 -7.94
N ALA A 27 15.00 -11.86 -8.92
CA ALA A 27 15.28 -12.20 -10.31
C ALA A 27 16.79 -12.18 -10.67
N GLY A 28 17.68 -11.96 -9.69
CA GLY A 28 19.13 -11.96 -9.87
C GLY A 28 19.71 -10.65 -10.40
N VAL A 29 18.93 -9.56 -10.42
CA VAL A 29 19.40 -8.24 -10.85
C VAL A 29 20.23 -7.58 -9.75
N ASN A 30 21.35 -6.94 -10.11
CA ASN A 30 22.17 -6.15 -9.17
C ASN A 30 21.48 -4.79 -8.92
N VAL A 31 20.80 -4.66 -7.77
CA VAL A 31 19.92 -3.54 -7.45
C VAL A 31 20.51 -2.62 -6.39
N LEU A 32 20.36 -1.31 -6.62
CA LEU A 32 20.47 -0.26 -5.60
C LEU A 32 19.06 0.24 -5.25
N LEU A 33 18.69 0.20 -3.97
CA LEU A 33 17.50 0.87 -3.44
C LEU A 33 17.95 2.09 -2.64
N VAL A 34 17.57 3.29 -3.09
CA VAL A 34 17.97 4.55 -2.44
C VAL A 34 16.76 5.40 -2.09
N GLY A 35 16.72 5.89 -0.88
CA GLY A 35 15.65 6.76 -0.36
C GLY A 35 15.79 6.90 1.15
N GLN A 36 15.16 7.92 1.69
CA GLN A 36 15.17 8.15 3.13
C GLN A 36 14.38 7.06 3.87
N SER A 37 14.89 6.65 5.03
CA SER A 37 14.17 5.80 5.96
C SER A 37 13.01 6.57 6.63
N GLU A 38 12.15 5.85 7.32
CA GLU A 38 11.09 6.46 8.11
C GLU A 38 11.70 7.37 9.20
N PRO A 39 11.22 8.64 9.32
CA PRO A 39 11.74 9.55 10.33
C PRO A 39 11.39 9.08 11.75
N ALA A 40 12.34 9.18 12.67
CA ALA A 40 12.15 8.80 14.07
C ALA A 40 11.03 9.62 14.77
N ASP A 41 10.90 10.88 14.42
CA ASP A 41 9.82 11.77 14.89
C ASP A 41 9.06 12.35 13.70
N ARG A 42 7.95 11.73 13.35
CA ARG A 42 7.08 12.15 12.22
C ARG A 42 6.52 13.56 12.41
N LYS A 43 6.30 14.00 13.64
CA LYS A 43 5.70 15.32 13.93
C LYS A 43 6.67 16.47 13.68
N LYS A 44 7.98 16.19 13.70
CA LYS A 44 9.05 17.18 13.49
C LYS A 44 9.71 17.04 12.12
N HIS A 45 9.30 16.06 11.34
CA HIS A 45 9.85 15.85 10.00
C HIS A 45 9.25 16.85 9.01
N ASP A 46 10.11 17.57 8.30
CA ASP A 46 9.76 18.60 7.31
C ASP A 46 10.29 18.31 5.90
N GLY A 47 10.91 17.16 5.69
CA GLY A 47 11.50 16.73 4.42
C GLY A 47 10.62 15.81 3.60
N VAL A 48 11.24 15.20 2.58
CA VAL A 48 10.64 14.15 1.78
C VAL A 48 10.35 12.93 2.63
N PHE A 49 9.16 12.37 2.53
CA PHE A 49 8.75 11.16 3.24
C PHE A 49 7.85 10.29 2.35
N ALA A 50 7.69 9.04 2.71
CA ALA A 50 6.82 8.14 1.96
C ALA A 50 5.36 8.19 2.48
N SER A 51 4.42 7.85 1.61
CA SER A 51 2.98 7.90 1.91
C SER A 51 2.49 6.79 2.86
N HIS A 52 3.37 5.88 3.30
CA HIS A 52 3.03 4.75 4.17
C HIS A 52 3.15 5.05 5.67
N HIS A 53 3.36 6.31 6.06
CA HIS A 53 3.51 6.70 7.46
C HIS A 53 2.16 6.86 8.20
N ASP A 54 1.14 6.13 7.79
CA ASP A 54 -0.12 5.94 8.51
C ASP A 54 -0.10 4.61 9.29
N ASP A 55 -1.11 4.39 10.12
CA ASP A 55 -1.11 3.24 11.02
C ASP A 55 -1.82 2.03 10.40
N THR A 56 -2.70 2.26 9.40
CA THR A 56 -3.48 1.16 8.83
C THR A 56 -4.02 1.48 7.44
N ARG A 57 -4.19 0.45 6.59
CA ARG A 57 -4.84 0.52 5.28
C ARG A 57 -5.68 -0.70 5.01
N ILE A 58 -6.81 -0.51 4.32
CA ILE A 58 -7.66 -1.61 3.89
C ILE A 58 -6.90 -2.51 2.93
N ALA A 59 -6.98 -3.81 3.19
CA ALA A 59 -6.55 -4.89 2.32
C ALA A 59 -7.75 -5.75 1.95
N ARG A 60 -8.05 -5.86 0.65
CA ARG A 60 -9.16 -6.66 0.15
C ARG A 60 -8.90 -7.12 -1.28
N ILE A 61 -9.58 -8.16 -1.70
CA ILE A 61 -9.53 -8.64 -3.09
C ILE A 61 -10.76 -8.12 -3.85
N VAL A 62 -11.95 -8.23 -3.27
CA VAL A 62 -13.16 -7.72 -3.92
C VAL A 62 -13.11 -6.22 -4.14
N ASP A 63 -13.32 -5.79 -5.36
CA ASP A 63 -13.33 -4.38 -5.77
C ASP A 63 -14.22 -4.24 -7.02
N PRO A 64 -15.03 -3.16 -7.16
CA PRO A 64 -15.80 -2.91 -8.37
C PRO A 64 -14.91 -2.71 -9.61
N ASN A 65 -13.65 -2.36 -9.43
CA ASN A 65 -12.67 -2.35 -10.50
C ASN A 65 -12.00 -3.72 -10.64
N ARG A 66 -12.29 -4.43 -11.71
CA ARG A 66 -11.77 -5.78 -11.99
C ARG A 66 -10.24 -5.86 -12.03
N VAL A 67 -9.56 -4.82 -12.51
CA VAL A 67 -8.08 -4.80 -12.54
C VAL A 67 -7.53 -4.74 -11.12
N LYS A 68 -8.11 -3.91 -10.26
CA LYS A 68 -7.73 -3.86 -8.83
C LYS A 68 -7.99 -5.18 -8.14
N ALA A 69 -9.16 -5.80 -8.34
CA ALA A 69 -9.49 -7.12 -7.79
C ALA A 69 -8.45 -8.17 -8.21
N TRP A 70 -8.10 -8.23 -9.49
CA TRP A 70 -7.10 -9.15 -10.02
C TRP A 70 -5.70 -8.91 -9.43
N LEU A 71 -5.26 -7.64 -9.36
CA LEU A 71 -3.96 -7.28 -8.76
C LEU A 71 -3.91 -7.65 -7.28
N SER A 72 -4.96 -7.35 -6.51
CA SER A 72 -5.05 -7.69 -5.09
C SER A 72 -5.06 -9.21 -4.87
N HIS A 73 -5.76 -9.96 -5.72
CA HIS A 73 -5.78 -11.42 -5.65
C HIS A 73 -4.38 -12.03 -5.82
N ARG A 74 -3.52 -11.40 -6.60
CA ARG A 74 -2.12 -11.82 -6.75
C ARG A 74 -1.20 -11.31 -5.64
N ALA A 75 -1.46 -10.11 -5.12
CA ALA A 75 -0.59 -9.44 -4.16
C ALA A 75 -0.80 -9.93 -2.72
N LEU A 76 -2.05 -10.14 -2.28
CA LEU A 76 -2.32 -10.48 -0.87
C LEU A 76 -1.69 -11.80 -0.40
N PRO A 77 -1.61 -12.88 -1.21
CA PRO A 77 -0.86 -14.07 -0.80
C PRO A 77 0.63 -13.80 -0.59
N GLN A 78 1.21 -12.83 -1.29
CA GLN A 78 2.62 -12.45 -1.12
C GLN A 78 2.88 -11.82 0.25
N ILE A 79 1.89 -11.16 0.85
CA ILE A 79 2.01 -10.62 2.21
C ILE A 79 2.28 -11.75 3.21
N ARG A 80 1.59 -12.88 3.11
CA ARG A 80 1.83 -14.04 3.98
C ARG A 80 3.22 -14.64 3.78
N HIS A 81 3.69 -14.69 2.55
CA HIS A 81 5.06 -15.09 2.26
C HIS A 81 6.07 -14.14 2.92
N LEU A 82 5.85 -12.84 2.79
CA LEU A 82 6.69 -11.80 3.36
C LEU A 82 6.70 -11.81 4.90
N GLU A 83 5.54 -12.03 5.54
CA GLU A 83 5.42 -12.24 6.99
C GLU A 83 6.29 -13.43 7.45
N ASN A 84 6.22 -14.54 6.73
CA ASN A 84 7.02 -15.74 7.04
C ASN A 84 8.52 -15.52 6.83
N LEU A 85 8.89 -14.76 5.81
CA LEU A 85 10.29 -14.50 5.47
C LEU A 85 10.96 -13.56 6.48
N THR A 86 10.23 -12.56 6.97
CA THR A 86 10.79 -11.45 7.76
C THR A 86 10.41 -11.48 9.24
N GLY A 87 9.36 -12.21 9.60
CA GLY A 87 8.79 -12.22 10.96
C GLY A 87 7.92 -10.99 11.29
N GLU A 88 7.78 -10.03 10.36
CA GLU A 88 6.90 -8.88 10.55
C GLU A 88 5.42 -9.32 10.50
N LYS A 89 4.59 -8.73 11.32
CA LYS A 89 3.13 -8.89 11.24
C LYS A 89 2.55 -7.76 10.41
N ILE A 90 1.98 -8.10 9.26
CA ILE A 90 1.51 -7.12 8.26
C ILE A 90 0.00 -7.15 8.12
N LEU A 91 -0.58 -8.32 7.84
CA LEU A 91 -2.01 -8.47 7.56
C LEU A 91 -2.79 -8.86 8.82
N HIS A 92 -3.75 -8.03 9.18
CA HIS A 92 -4.80 -8.34 10.14
C HIS A 92 -6.04 -8.83 9.38
N ASP A 93 -6.23 -10.14 9.39
CA ASP A 93 -7.24 -10.86 8.61
C ASP A 93 -8.58 -10.86 9.36
N VAL A 94 -9.23 -9.69 9.40
CA VAL A 94 -10.50 -9.44 10.09
C VAL A 94 -11.71 -9.42 9.14
N GLY A 95 -11.48 -9.71 7.87
CA GLY A 95 -12.49 -9.57 6.83
C GLY A 95 -12.67 -8.15 6.33
N HIS A 96 -13.44 -8.03 5.24
CA HIS A 96 -13.79 -6.75 4.63
C HIS A 96 -15.25 -6.71 4.22
N LEU A 97 -15.97 -5.71 4.71
CA LEU A 97 -17.36 -5.42 4.34
C LEU A 97 -17.41 -4.20 3.40
N TRP A 98 -17.98 -4.38 2.25
CA TRP A 98 -18.34 -3.30 1.34
C TRP A 98 -19.84 -3.07 1.38
N LEU A 99 -20.25 -1.83 1.65
CA LEU A 99 -21.63 -1.38 1.54
C LEU A 99 -21.70 -0.34 0.43
N GLY A 100 -22.62 -0.49 -0.51
CA GLY A 100 -22.70 0.46 -1.62
C GLY A 100 -23.80 0.14 -2.62
N PRO A 101 -23.84 0.88 -3.76
CA PRO A 101 -24.84 0.67 -4.79
C PRO A 101 -24.94 -0.78 -5.25
N ALA A 102 -26.15 -1.27 -5.47
CA ALA A 102 -26.42 -2.66 -5.86
C ALA A 102 -25.65 -3.09 -7.13
N GLU A 103 -25.44 -2.16 -8.05
CA GLU A 103 -24.65 -2.40 -9.27
C GLU A 103 -23.18 -2.67 -8.99
N GLU A 104 -22.56 -1.95 -8.02
CA GLU A 104 -21.18 -2.20 -7.60
C GLU A 104 -21.08 -3.56 -6.89
N VAL A 105 -22.01 -3.88 -6.00
CA VAL A 105 -22.09 -5.18 -5.32
C VAL A 105 -22.21 -6.32 -6.34
N ALA A 106 -23.05 -6.17 -7.38
CA ALA A 106 -23.18 -7.16 -8.43
C ALA A 106 -21.88 -7.37 -9.23
N VAL A 107 -21.15 -6.30 -9.54
CA VAL A 107 -19.84 -6.40 -10.21
C VAL A 107 -18.82 -7.13 -9.31
N MET A 108 -18.83 -6.84 -8.01
CA MET A 108 -17.94 -7.49 -7.04
C MET A 108 -18.30 -8.97 -6.87
N ALA A 109 -19.58 -9.32 -6.83
CA ALA A 109 -20.04 -10.71 -6.78
C ALA A 109 -19.64 -11.50 -8.02
N ALA A 110 -19.70 -10.89 -9.21
CA ALA A 110 -19.19 -11.52 -10.43
C ALA A 110 -17.66 -11.71 -10.40
N SER A 111 -16.92 -10.79 -9.79
CA SER A 111 -15.48 -10.92 -9.58
C SER A 111 -15.14 -12.01 -8.56
N ASP A 112 -15.92 -12.13 -7.48
CA ASP A 112 -15.84 -13.20 -6.50
C ASP A 112 -15.96 -14.59 -7.13
N GLN A 113 -16.99 -14.79 -7.96
CA GLN A 113 -17.20 -16.05 -8.68
C GLN A 113 -15.99 -16.43 -9.56
N ASN A 114 -15.42 -15.46 -10.27
CA ASN A 114 -14.27 -15.68 -11.15
C ASN A 114 -12.97 -15.98 -10.38
N LEU A 115 -12.81 -15.41 -9.18
CA LEU A 115 -11.63 -15.53 -8.34
C LEU A 115 -11.79 -16.57 -7.23
N ASN A 116 -12.99 -17.13 -7.06
CA ASN A 116 -13.35 -18.15 -6.06
C ASN A 116 -12.99 -17.74 -4.62
N LEU A 117 -13.42 -16.54 -4.21
CA LEU A 117 -13.11 -15.97 -2.91
C LEU A 117 -14.09 -16.38 -1.80
N GLY A 118 -15.30 -16.81 -2.17
CA GLY A 118 -16.35 -17.24 -1.25
C GLY A 118 -16.99 -16.09 -0.47
N CYS A 119 -17.17 -14.94 -1.11
CA CYS A 119 -17.79 -13.78 -0.50
C CYS A 119 -19.29 -14.00 -0.27
N GLN A 120 -19.80 -13.39 0.81
CA GLN A 120 -21.22 -13.40 1.15
C GLN A 120 -21.86 -12.08 0.72
N GLN A 121 -23.04 -12.16 0.09
CA GLN A 121 -23.83 -10.98 -0.26
C GLN A 121 -24.96 -10.80 0.76
N PHE A 122 -25.26 -9.57 1.08
CA PHE A 122 -26.30 -9.20 2.05
C PHE A 122 -27.24 -8.16 1.44
N SER A 123 -28.53 -8.35 1.61
CA SER A 123 -29.50 -7.27 1.44
C SER A 123 -29.29 -6.19 2.50
N PRO A 124 -29.84 -4.98 2.32
CA PRO A 124 -29.72 -3.92 3.34
C PRO A 124 -30.22 -4.36 4.72
N GLU A 125 -31.29 -5.17 4.76
CA GLU A 125 -31.88 -5.69 5.99
C GLU A 125 -30.95 -6.71 6.69
N GLU A 126 -30.36 -7.62 5.92
CA GLU A 126 -29.44 -8.66 6.41
C GLU A 126 -28.14 -8.05 6.95
N VAL A 127 -27.65 -6.95 6.37
CA VAL A 127 -26.46 -6.24 6.90
C VAL A 127 -26.66 -5.83 8.35
N GLY A 128 -27.82 -5.24 8.70
CA GLY A 128 -28.12 -4.82 10.07
C GLY A 128 -28.28 -5.98 11.05
N GLN A 129 -28.70 -7.15 10.55
CA GLN A 129 -28.85 -8.37 11.37
C GLN A 129 -27.51 -9.06 11.63
N GLU A 130 -26.65 -9.11 10.64
CA GLU A 130 -25.34 -9.78 10.73
C GLU A 130 -24.31 -8.92 11.47
N PHE A 131 -24.25 -7.63 11.15
CA PHE A 131 -23.26 -6.71 11.73
C PHE A 131 -23.89 -5.80 12.79
N THR A 132 -24.37 -6.39 13.88
CA THR A 132 -25.15 -5.73 14.94
C THR A 132 -24.42 -4.58 15.65
N ALA A 133 -23.11 -4.53 15.59
CA ALA A 133 -22.29 -3.42 16.11
C ALA A 133 -22.33 -2.17 15.22
N LEU A 134 -22.91 -2.28 14.02
CA LEU A 134 -23.02 -1.18 13.05
C LEU A 134 -24.43 -0.63 13.00
N SER A 135 -24.52 0.63 12.59
CA SER A 135 -25.78 1.27 12.16
C SER A 135 -25.64 1.66 10.69
N PRO A 136 -25.69 0.70 9.76
CA PRO A 136 -25.47 0.97 8.35
C PRO A 136 -26.63 1.79 7.75
N PRO A 137 -26.39 2.47 6.60
CA PRO A 137 -27.49 3.05 5.82
C PRO A 137 -28.50 1.96 5.46
N ALA A 138 -29.81 2.27 5.64
CA ALA A 138 -30.89 1.29 5.54
C ALA A 138 -31.16 0.79 4.10
N ASP A 139 -30.55 1.41 3.10
CA ASP A 139 -30.77 1.20 1.67
C ASP A 139 -29.58 0.57 0.94
N LEU A 140 -28.46 0.36 1.62
CA LEU A 140 -27.25 -0.16 0.98
C LEU A 140 -27.11 -1.68 1.17
N PRO A 141 -27.10 -2.47 0.08
CA PRO A 141 -26.68 -3.86 0.13
C PRO A 141 -25.17 -3.96 0.39
N GLY A 142 -24.72 -5.15 0.77
CA GLY A 142 -23.33 -5.39 1.08
C GLY A 142 -22.74 -6.64 0.44
N ILE A 143 -21.42 -6.67 0.38
CA ILE A 143 -20.65 -7.87 0.10
C ILE A 143 -19.52 -8.00 1.12
N PHE A 144 -19.35 -9.19 1.68
CA PHE A 144 -18.37 -9.46 2.74
C PHE A 144 -17.38 -10.54 2.29
N GLN A 145 -16.11 -10.19 2.32
CA GLN A 145 -14.99 -11.12 2.14
C GLN A 145 -14.45 -11.49 3.52
N ALA A 146 -14.70 -12.71 3.96
CA ALA A 146 -14.40 -13.16 5.33
C ALA A 146 -12.91 -13.43 5.56
N THR A 147 -12.18 -13.87 4.55
CA THR A 147 -10.78 -14.30 4.66
C THR A 147 -9.90 -13.66 3.59
N GLY A 148 -8.60 -13.51 3.89
CA GLY A 148 -7.66 -12.84 2.98
C GLY A 148 -8.00 -11.37 2.78
N ALA A 149 -8.66 -10.74 3.74
CA ALA A 149 -9.07 -9.34 3.73
C ALA A 149 -9.07 -8.78 5.15
N GLY A 150 -9.06 -7.46 5.24
CA GLY A 150 -9.02 -6.74 6.52
C GLY A 150 -8.20 -5.46 6.38
N HIS A 151 -7.16 -5.33 7.17
CA HIS A 151 -6.24 -4.20 7.06
C HIS A 151 -4.78 -4.63 7.19
N ILE A 152 -3.88 -3.80 6.68
CA ILE A 152 -2.44 -3.97 6.82
C ILE A 152 -1.85 -2.85 7.66
N ASP A 153 -0.75 -3.16 8.37
CA ASP A 153 0.21 -2.16 8.83
C ASP A 153 1.13 -1.80 7.65
N PRO A 154 0.97 -0.62 7.03
CA PRO A 154 1.75 -0.24 5.86
C PRO A 154 3.22 0.02 6.19
N ARG A 155 3.55 0.37 7.43
CA ARG A 155 4.92 0.60 7.89
C ARG A 155 5.65 -0.73 8.08
N ALA A 156 4.99 -1.73 8.72
CA ALA A 156 5.51 -3.09 8.80
C ALA A 156 5.71 -3.69 7.40
N TYR A 157 4.76 -3.43 6.49
CA TYR A 157 4.86 -3.90 5.12
C TYR A 157 6.11 -3.37 4.42
N VAL A 158 6.38 -2.07 4.48
CA VAL A 158 7.58 -1.47 3.85
C VAL A 158 8.87 -1.94 4.52
N ARG A 159 8.88 -2.10 5.86
CA ARG A 159 10.05 -2.68 6.56
C ARG A 159 10.33 -4.09 6.08
N ALA A 160 9.30 -4.91 5.97
CA ALA A 160 9.41 -6.29 5.51
C ALA A 160 9.92 -6.38 4.05
N GLU A 161 9.34 -5.58 3.14
CA GLU A 161 9.82 -5.52 1.75
C GLU A 161 11.28 -5.07 1.66
N GLY A 162 11.68 -4.07 2.45
CA GLY A 162 13.07 -3.63 2.54
C GLY A 162 14.00 -4.71 3.04
N ALA A 163 13.62 -5.42 4.11
CA ALA A 163 14.40 -6.54 4.66
C ALA A 163 14.49 -7.71 3.66
N ALA A 164 13.41 -8.04 2.97
CA ALA A 164 13.40 -9.07 1.94
C ALA A 164 14.31 -8.69 0.75
N ALA A 165 14.29 -7.41 0.35
CA ALA A 165 15.17 -6.90 -0.70
C ALA A 165 16.66 -7.03 -0.29
N GLU A 166 17.02 -6.67 0.94
CA GLU A 166 18.39 -6.83 1.47
C GLU A 166 18.81 -8.30 1.52
N GLN A 167 17.94 -9.21 1.98
CA GLN A 167 18.20 -10.65 1.99
C GLN A 167 18.42 -11.20 0.58
N ALA A 168 17.72 -10.67 -0.42
CA ALA A 168 17.89 -11.02 -1.82
C ALA A 168 19.13 -10.38 -2.48
N GLY A 169 19.90 -9.55 -1.75
CA GLY A 169 21.16 -8.97 -2.21
C GLY A 169 21.07 -7.52 -2.70
N THR A 170 19.95 -6.83 -2.52
CA THR A 170 19.83 -5.39 -2.80
C THR A 170 20.79 -4.58 -1.92
N SER A 171 21.50 -3.63 -2.52
CA SER A 171 22.25 -2.61 -1.79
C SER A 171 21.26 -1.49 -1.38
N VAL A 172 21.01 -1.32 -0.10
CA VAL A 172 20.09 -0.28 0.42
C VAL A 172 20.89 0.91 0.94
N VAL A 173 20.52 2.13 0.52
CA VAL A 173 21.17 3.38 0.93
C VAL A 173 20.12 4.35 1.46
N ASP A 174 20.32 4.76 2.72
CA ASP A 174 19.52 5.81 3.35
C ASP A 174 20.06 7.17 2.91
N ALA A 175 19.47 7.75 1.88
CA ALA A 175 19.89 9.01 1.32
C ALA A 175 18.77 9.71 0.56
N LEU A 176 18.84 11.03 0.52
CA LEU A 176 17.99 11.86 -0.33
C LEU A 176 18.61 11.97 -1.72
N VAL A 177 17.85 11.68 -2.76
CA VAL A 177 18.27 11.83 -4.16
C VAL A 177 17.94 13.24 -4.62
N GLY A 178 18.98 14.02 -4.93
CA GLY A 178 18.85 15.42 -5.39
C GLY A 178 18.76 15.52 -6.91
N ALA A 179 19.43 14.64 -7.65
CA ALA A 179 19.36 14.63 -9.12
C ALA A 179 19.54 13.22 -9.69
N VAL A 180 18.93 13.02 -10.86
CA VAL A 180 19.08 11.82 -11.70
C VAL A 180 19.44 12.26 -13.11
N LYS A 181 20.65 11.96 -13.56
CA LYS A 181 21.20 12.43 -14.84
C LYS A 181 21.58 11.26 -15.74
N GLU A 182 21.24 11.34 -17.00
CA GLU A 182 21.68 10.40 -18.00
C GLU A 182 22.97 10.90 -18.66
N GLN A 183 24.01 10.08 -18.70
CA GLN A 183 25.26 10.35 -19.37
C GLN A 183 25.78 9.08 -20.06
N ASN A 184 26.02 9.14 -21.36
CA ASN A 184 26.63 8.06 -22.12
C ASN A 184 25.95 6.68 -21.97
N GLY A 185 24.61 6.68 -21.89
CA GLY A 185 23.80 5.46 -21.72
C GLY A 185 23.80 4.85 -20.32
N ASN A 186 24.37 5.55 -19.35
CA ASN A 186 24.26 5.23 -17.92
C ASN A 186 23.51 6.35 -17.17
N VAL A 187 23.03 6.00 -15.99
CA VAL A 187 22.34 6.95 -15.10
C VAL A 187 23.22 7.21 -13.88
N THR A 188 23.44 8.47 -13.56
CA THR A 188 24.08 8.92 -12.33
C THR A 188 23.05 9.49 -11.38
N LEU A 189 23.08 9.03 -10.13
CA LEU A 189 22.26 9.54 -9.03
C LEU A 189 23.13 10.39 -8.12
N GLU A 190 22.83 11.66 -8.00
CA GLU A 190 23.43 12.57 -7.01
C GLU A 190 22.61 12.49 -5.71
N THR A 191 23.25 12.06 -4.63
CA THR A 191 22.55 11.84 -3.36
C THR A 191 23.26 12.50 -2.20
N SER A 192 22.58 12.63 -1.07
CA SER A 192 23.19 13.12 0.18
C SER A 192 24.30 12.20 0.73
N ALA A 193 24.39 10.95 0.25
CA ALA A 193 25.44 9.98 0.61
C ALA A 193 26.54 9.82 -0.46
N GLY A 194 26.57 10.69 -1.47
CA GLY A 194 27.49 10.63 -2.59
C GLY A 194 26.82 10.22 -3.89
N GLU A 195 27.62 9.91 -4.92
CA GLU A 195 27.15 9.53 -6.24
C GLU A 195 27.08 8.01 -6.43
N PHE A 196 26.05 7.57 -7.14
CA PHE A 196 25.87 6.19 -7.56
C PHE A 196 25.61 6.12 -9.07
N ALA A 197 26.07 5.04 -9.70
CA ALA A 197 25.87 4.80 -11.13
C ALA A 197 25.02 3.54 -11.34
N ALA A 198 24.10 3.61 -12.31
CA ALA A 198 23.28 2.48 -12.72
C ALA A 198 23.06 2.49 -14.24
N GLN A 199 22.72 1.32 -14.81
CA GLN A 199 22.34 1.25 -16.23
C GLN A 199 20.91 1.75 -16.46
N ARG A 200 20.03 1.56 -15.49
CA ARG A 200 18.62 1.97 -15.52
C ARG A 200 18.18 2.53 -14.17
N VAL A 201 17.15 3.37 -14.20
CA VAL A 201 16.53 3.89 -12.98
C VAL A 201 15.02 3.64 -12.99
N VAL A 202 14.49 3.28 -11.83
CA VAL A 202 13.06 3.28 -11.52
C VAL A 202 12.80 4.41 -10.54
N LEU A 203 11.94 5.36 -10.91
CA LEU A 203 11.53 6.45 -10.04
C LEU A 203 10.23 6.05 -9.33
N ALA A 204 10.34 5.72 -8.04
CA ALA A 204 9.22 5.33 -7.16
C ALA A 204 9.00 6.38 -6.07
N THR A 205 9.10 7.65 -6.43
CA THR A 205 9.17 8.82 -5.53
C THR A 205 7.81 9.27 -4.99
N GLY A 206 6.73 8.57 -5.32
CA GLY A 206 5.39 8.83 -4.81
C GLY A 206 4.96 10.30 -4.99
N PRO A 207 4.41 10.95 -3.94
CA PRO A 207 3.95 12.34 -4.03
C PRO A 207 5.07 13.36 -4.19
N PHE A 208 6.33 12.96 -4.01
CA PHE A 208 7.51 13.81 -4.14
C PHE A 208 8.19 13.68 -5.51
N PHE A 209 7.46 13.29 -6.53
CA PHE A 209 7.97 13.12 -7.90
C PHE A 209 8.64 14.38 -8.48
N ALA A 210 8.20 15.57 -8.03
CA ALA A 210 8.77 16.86 -8.44
C ALA A 210 9.96 17.33 -7.57
N TYR A 211 10.39 16.51 -6.58
CA TYR A 211 11.55 16.85 -5.76
C TYR A 211 12.86 16.56 -6.50
N GLY A 212 13.80 17.50 -6.40
CA GLY A 212 15.10 17.39 -7.04
C GLY A 212 15.04 17.60 -8.57
N ASP A 213 16.15 17.29 -9.25
CA ASP A 213 16.29 17.36 -10.71
C ASP A 213 16.20 15.96 -11.30
N THR A 214 14.99 15.53 -11.64
CA THR A 214 14.71 14.19 -12.16
C THR A 214 13.82 14.23 -13.38
N PRO A 215 13.83 13.21 -14.25
CA PRO A 215 12.89 13.11 -15.38
C PRO A 215 11.42 13.15 -14.97
N ALA A 216 11.09 12.82 -13.73
CA ALA A 216 9.72 12.86 -13.21
C ALA A 216 9.15 14.28 -13.10
N ASN A 217 10.00 15.33 -13.09
CA ASN A 217 9.56 16.74 -13.06
C ASN A 217 8.77 17.16 -14.29
N GLN A 218 8.85 16.36 -15.37
CA GLN A 218 8.11 16.62 -16.61
C GLN A 218 6.67 16.07 -16.57
N LEU A 219 6.31 15.33 -15.52
CA LEU A 219 4.99 14.75 -15.38
C LEU A 219 4.00 15.80 -14.86
N ASP A 220 2.88 15.97 -15.57
CA ASP A 220 1.75 16.77 -15.10
C ASP A 220 0.89 15.93 -14.14
N LEU A 221 1.23 15.97 -12.86
CA LEU A 221 0.55 15.22 -11.81
C LEU A 221 0.06 16.15 -10.70
N THR A 222 -1.17 15.94 -10.26
CA THR A 222 -1.75 16.60 -9.09
C THR A 222 -1.76 15.65 -7.91
N VAL A 223 -1.13 16.06 -6.81
CA VAL A 223 -1.15 15.32 -5.55
C VAL A 223 -2.30 15.81 -4.69
N GLY A 224 -3.24 14.91 -4.39
CA GLY A 224 -4.35 15.18 -3.47
C GLY A 224 -4.07 14.60 -2.08
N THR A 225 -4.36 15.39 -1.04
CA THR A 225 -4.32 14.90 0.35
C THR A 225 -5.58 14.14 0.70
N ARG A 226 -5.47 13.23 1.67
CA ARG A 226 -6.60 12.56 2.33
C ARG A 226 -6.45 12.73 3.83
N THR A 227 -7.50 13.22 4.48
CA THR A 227 -7.52 13.32 5.93
C THR A 227 -8.04 12.01 6.52
N ILE A 228 -7.29 11.47 7.47
CA ILE A 228 -7.67 10.33 8.30
C ILE A 228 -7.91 10.86 9.71
N ILE A 229 -9.00 10.43 10.33
CA ILE A 229 -9.33 10.79 11.70
C ILE A 229 -9.17 9.54 12.56
N HIS A 230 -8.36 9.63 13.60
CA HIS A 230 -8.21 8.59 14.60
C HIS A 230 -9.04 8.94 15.83
N PHE A 231 -9.80 7.97 16.30
CA PHE A 231 -10.56 8.07 17.55
C PHE A 231 -9.91 7.17 18.60
N GLU A 232 -9.57 7.75 19.73
CA GLU A 232 -9.19 6.96 20.89
C GLU A 232 -10.45 6.43 21.55
N LEU A 233 -10.59 5.11 21.60
CA LEU A 233 -11.79 4.46 22.12
C LEU A 233 -11.60 4.07 23.59
N PRO A 234 -12.61 4.27 24.45
CA PRO A 234 -12.64 3.63 25.77
C PRO A 234 -12.52 2.10 25.65
N ALA A 235 -11.94 1.45 26.65
CA ALA A 235 -11.67 0.01 26.60
C ALA A 235 -12.93 -0.84 26.34
N GLU A 236 -14.07 -0.45 26.89
CA GLU A 236 -15.36 -1.11 26.67
C GLU A 236 -15.80 -1.04 25.20
N GLU A 237 -15.66 0.13 24.60
CA GLU A 237 -16.01 0.33 23.18
C GLU A 237 -15.03 -0.37 22.25
N ALA A 238 -13.75 -0.35 22.55
CA ALA A 238 -12.75 -1.12 21.81
C ALA A 238 -13.05 -2.63 21.85
N GLN A 239 -13.48 -3.14 22.99
CA GLN A 239 -13.90 -4.54 23.13
C GLN A 239 -15.16 -4.84 22.33
N ARG A 240 -16.16 -3.95 22.34
CA ARG A 240 -17.41 -4.09 21.56
C ARG A 240 -17.15 -4.15 20.06
N LEU A 241 -16.16 -3.41 19.58
CA LEU A 241 -15.81 -3.29 18.16
C LEU A 241 -14.70 -4.24 17.70
N ALA A 242 -14.09 -5.01 18.60
CA ALA A 242 -12.91 -5.84 18.30
C ALA A 242 -13.13 -6.92 17.22
N GLY A 243 -14.39 -7.27 16.93
CA GLY A 243 -14.74 -8.24 15.89
C GLY A 243 -15.19 -7.62 14.57
N LEU A 244 -15.12 -6.30 14.42
CA LEU A 244 -15.53 -5.66 13.18
C LEU A 244 -14.53 -5.91 12.06
N PRO A 245 -15.03 -6.20 10.84
CA PRO A 245 -14.19 -6.18 9.66
C PRO A 245 -13.76 -4.76 9.31
N SER A 246 -12.80 -4.60 8.42
CA SER A 246 -12.61 -3.32 7.72
C SER A 246 -13.83 -3.01 6.85
N ILE A 247 -14.25 -1.75 6.80
CA ILE A 247 -15.52 -1.38 6.18
C ILE A 247 -15.31 -0.26 5.18
N ILE A 248 -15.97 -0.36 4.03
CA ILE A 248 -16.17 0.77 3.12
C ILE A 248 -17.66 1.00 2.96
N VAL A 249 -18.08 2.25 3.12
CA VAL A 249 -19.43 2.70 2.81
C VAL A 249 -19.36 3.65 1.62
N LYS A 250 -20.00 3.23 0.54
CA LYS A 250 -20.15 4.02 -0.68
C LYS A 250 -21.58 4.49 -0.80
N THR A 251 -21.78 5.78 -0.92
CA THR A 251 -23.09 6.37 -1.21
C THR A 251 -23.03 7.12 -2.54
N GLU A 252 -24.19 7.47 -3.11
CA GLU A 252 -24.27 8.31 -4.31
C GLU A 252 -23.62 9.67 -4.06
N ASP A 253 -23.77 10.19 -2.87
CA ASP A 253 -23.10 11.40 -2.40
C ASP A 253 -21.68 11.07 -1.95
N LYS A 254 -20.68 11.51 -2.75
CA LYS A 254 -19.27 11.24 -2.46
C LYS A 254 -18.80 11.81 -1.12
N ASP A 255 -19.42 12.88 -0.63
CA ASP A 255 -19.06 13.51 0.64
C ASP A 255 -19.57 12.70 1.85
N ARG A 256 -20.47 11.76 1.60
CA ARG A 256 -21.00 10.81 2.62
C ARG A 256 -20.39 9.42 2.49
N SER A 257 -19.43 9.23 1.58
CA SER A 257 -18.68 7.97 1.45
C SER A 257 -17.50 7.98 2.40
N PHE A 258 -17.29 6.90 3.15
CA PHE A 258 -16.22 6.79 4.13
C PHE A 258 -15.73 5.34 4.27
N TYR A 259 -14.67 5.16 5.02
CA TYR A 259 -14.18 3.84 5.42
C TYR A 259 -13.81 3.84 6.91
N VAL A 260 -13.88 2.66 7.51
CA VAL A 260 -13.55 2.38 8.92
C VAL A 260 -12.56 1.22 8.97
N LEU A 261 -11.59 1.36 9.86
CA LEU A 261 -10.55 0.36 10.14
C LEU A 261 -10.42 0.16 11.63
#